data_3849c6d524547b7dbdc2d5ebe7f73586
#
_entry.id   3849c6d524547b7dbdc2d5ebe7f73586
#
_cell.length_a   1.000
_cell.length_b   1.000
_cell.length_c   1.000
_cell.angle_alpha   90.00
_cell.angle_beta   90.00
_cell.angle_gamma   90.00
#
_symmetry.space_group_name_H-M   'P 1'
#
loop_
_entity.id
_entity.type
_entity.pdbx_description
1 polymer ?
#
loop_
_entity_poly.entity_id
_entity_poly.type
_entity_poly.pdbx_seq_one_letter_code
_entity_poly.pdbx_strand_id
1 'polypeptide(L)'
;ASDVYKRQTFWHCECISLVSENAFTERYKKWCKRMGYKFSAAKVSDIYIDSLGHIVTLPKNNNTKLLIQTAAKELTAMNELLAVVKAEMIRLAKELPEYETVHAMFGVGELLAAQLMAEIGDIRNYPRRSSLVGFAGVDPEVNQSGKMNSESNPSTKRGSPHLRKTLFQLMTVYLRLSPADEAVYQFLDKKRSEGKPYYVYMTAGANKFLRIYYARVKECMAKLETPAEIAEENG
;
A
#
# COMPACT_ATOMS: atom_id res chain seq x y z
N ALA A 1 -12.27 -0.82 9.08
CA ALA A 1 -13.41 0.05 9.46
C ALA A 1 -14.48 -0.73 10.26
N SER A 2 -14.99 -1.86 9.75
CA SER A 2 -16.06 -2.62 10.45
C SER A 2 -15.72 -3.03 11.88
N ASP A 3 -14.47 -3.30 12.20
CA ASP A 3 -14.04 -3.73 13.53
C ASP A 3 -13.98 -2.57 14.53
N VAL A 4 -13.68 -1.35 14.06
CA VAL A 4 -13.71 -0.15 14.90
C VAL A 4 -15.14 0.19 15.31
N TYR A 5 -16.10 0.14 14.38
CA TYR A 5 -17.52 0.36 14.68
C TYR A 5 -18.10 -0.72 15.61
N LYS A 6 -17.66 -1.98 15.51
CA LYS A 6 -18.02 -3.03 16.46
C LYS A 6 -17.56 -2.69 17.88
N ARG A 7 -16.31 -2.21 18.03
CA ARG A 7 -15.72 -1.86 19.32
C ARG A 7 -16.41 -0.67 19.99
N GLN A 8 -17.07 0.20 19.26
CA GLN A 8 -17.92 1.24 19.86
C GLN A 8 -19.14 0.68 20.57
N THR A 9 -19.74 -0.41 20.05
CA THR A 9 -20.95 -1.04 20.61
C THR A 9 -20.61 -2.17 21.58
N PHE A 10 -19.65 -3.03 21.19
CA PHE A 10 -19.18 -4.18 21.99
C PHE A 10 -17.75 -3.87 22.48
N TRP A 11 -17.66 -2.87 23.34
CA TRP A 11 -16.40 -2.25 23.75
C TRP A 11 -15.56 -3.10 24.72
N HIS A 12 -16.12 -4.18 25.29
CA HIS A 12 -15.46 -5.10 26.21
C HIS A 12 -15.88 -6.54 25.88
N CYS A 13 -14.98 -7.52 26.09
CA CYS A 13 -15.30 -8.92 25.81
C CYS A 13 -16.48 -9.42 26.66
N GLU A 14 -16.60 -8.98 27.90
CA GLU A 14 -17.75 -9.28 28.77
C GLU A 14 -19.10 -8.70 28.29
N CYS A 15 -19.11 -7.79 27.34
CA CYS A 15 -20.37 -7.39 26.66
C CYS A 15 -20.92 -8.51 25.79
N ILE A 16 -20.09 -9.51 25.50
CA ILE A 16 -20.38 -10.65 24.66
C ILE A 16 -20.44 -11.92 25.53
N SER A 17 -19.37 -12.22 26.28
CA SER A 17 -19.22 -13.47 27.05
C SER A 17 -20.19 -13.63 28.23
N LEU A 18 -20.72 -12.53 28.79
CA LEU A 18 -21.69 -12.56 29.90
C LEU A 18 -23.15 -12.74 29.44
N VAL A 19 -23.42 -12.88 28.17
CA VAL A 19 -24.77 -13.17 27.63
C VAL A 19 -24.75 -14.49 26.90
N SER A 20 -25.92 -15.10 26.70
CA SER A 20 -25.99 -16.35 25.88
C SER A 20 -25.67 -16.05 24.41
N GLU A 21 -25.14 -17.04 23.68
CA GLU A 21 -24.84 -16.91 22.25
C GLU A 21 -26.06 -16.45 21.44
N ASN A 22 -27.24 -16.94 21.74
CA ASN A 22 -28.50 -16.54 21.10
C ASN A 22 -28.78 -15.02 21.33
N ALA A 23 -28.61 -14.55 22.57
CA ALA A 23 -28.84 -13.16 22.91
C ALA A 23 -27.82 -12.24 22.25
N PHE A 24 -26.55 -12.66 22.17
CA PHE A 24 -25.52 -11.95 21.45
C PHE A 24 -25.81 -11.92 19.94
N THR A 25 -26.21 -13.05 19.37
CA THR A 25 -26.57 -13.18 17.94
C THR A 25 -27.67 -12.18 17.55
N GLU A 26 -28.73 -12.09 18.34
CA GLU A 26 -29.80 -11.13 18.06
C GLU A 26 -29.35 -9.65 18.20
N ARG A 27 -28.51 -9.34 19.18
CA ARG A 27 -27.92 -8.02 19.36
C ARG A 27 -27.01 -7.66 18.19
N TYR A 28 -26.18 -8.60 17.73
CA TYR A 28 -25.27 -8.42 16.61
C TYR A 28 -26.03 -8.27 15.29
N LYS A 29 -27.11 -9.04 15.08
CA LYS A 29 -27.99 -8.94 13.92
C LYS A 29 -28.64 -7.55 13.82
N LYS A 30 -29.16 -7.05 14.95
CA LYS A 30 -29.71 -5.66 15.03
C LYS A 30 -28.63 -4.62 14.74
N TRP A 31 -27.42 -4.83 15.25
CA TRP A 31 -26.29 -3.94 14.97
C TRP A 31 -25.91 -3.97 13.48
N CYS A 32 -25.79 -5.12 12.84
CA CYS A 32 -25.53 -5.26 11.41
C CYS A 32 -26.58 -4.51 10.57
N LYS A 33 -27.87 -4.68 10.88
CA LYS A 33 -28.97 -4.00 10.18
C LYS A 33 -28.86 -2.49 10.31
N ARG A 34 -28.55 -1.97 11.50
CA ARG A 34 -28.39 -0.53 11.76
C ARG A 34 -27.19 0.07 11.01
N MET A 35 -26.11 -0.69 10.89
CA MET A 35 -24.85 -0.24 10.29
C MET A 35 -24.69 -0.58 8.80
N GLY A 36 -25.71 -1.22 8.19
CA GLY A 36 -25.68 -1.61 6.79
C GLY A 36 -24.73 -2.79 6.47
N TYR A 37 -24.34 -3.61 7.45
CA TYR A 37 -23.47 -4.75 7.24
C TYR A 37 -24.26 -6.04 6.98
N LYS A 38 -23.69 -6.89 6.11
CA LYS A 38 -24.23 -8.25 5.91
C LYS A 38 -24.02 -9.09 7.17
N PHE A 39 -25.10 -9.68 7.66
CA PHE A 39 -25.06 -10.62 8.79
C PHE A 39 -24.47 -11.96 8.35
N SER A 40 -23.64 -12.56 9.23
CA SER A 40 -23.07 -13.90 9.07
C SER A 40 -23.14 -14.64 10.41
N ALA A 41 -23.86 -15.73 10.46
CA ALA A 41 -24.00 -16.55 11.66
C ALA A 41 -22.66 -17.18 12.09
N ALA A 42 -21.87 -17.69 11.13
CA ALA A 42 -20.54 -18.25 11.41
C ALA A 42 -19.63 -17.21 12.08
N LYS A 43 -19.57 -15.97 11.54
CA LYS A 43 -18.77 -14.90 12.14
C LYS A 43 -19.22 -14.50 13.54
N VAL A 44 -20.52 -14.62 13.84
CA VAL A 44 -21.04 -14.33 15.19
C VAL A 44 -20.60 -15.40 16.17
N SER A 45 -20.69 -16.68 15.79
CA SER A 45 -20.24 -17.80 16.62
C SER A 45 -18.74 -17.72 16.89
N ASP A 46 -17.92 -17.42 15.87
CA ASP A 46 -16.46 -17.20 16.03
C ASP A 46 -16.18 -16.10 17.05
N ILE A 47 -16.84 -14.93 16.92
CA ILE A 47 -16.66 -13.81 17.86
C ILE A 47 -17.09 -14.19 19.28
N TYR A 48 -18.15 -14.98 19.42
CA TYR A 48 -18.63 -15.41 20.73
C TYR A 48 -17.63 -16.37 21.39
N ILE A 49 -17.15 -17.37 20.66
CA ILE A 49 -16.14 -18.33 21.12
C ILE A 49 -14.86 -17.62 21.52
N ASP A 50 -14.34 -16.71 20.66
CA ASP A 50 -13.17 -15.91 20.97
C ASP A 50 -13.35 -15.09 22.25
N SER A 51 -14.56 -14.56 22.50
CA SER A 51 -14.83 -13.77 23.70
C SER A 51 -14.79 -14.57 25.00
N LEU A 52 -15.10 -15.87 24.95
CA LEU A 52 -15.04 -16.76 26.10
C LEU A 52 -13.60 -17.11 26.50
N GLY A 53 -12.69 -17.20 25.51
CA GLY A 53 -11.26 -17.48 25.75
C GLY A 53 -10.42 -16.25 26.05
N HIS A 54 -11.00 -15.05 26.05
CA HIS A 54 -10.24 -13.80 26.14
C HIS A 54 -9.86 -13.48 27.60
N ILE A 55 -8.56 -13.23 27.83
CA ILE A 55 -8.06 -12.77 29.14
C ILE A 55 -8.39 -11.28 29.27
N VAL A 56 -9.13 -10.93 30.32
CA VAL A 56 -9.50 -9.53 30.61
C VAL A 56 -8.33 -8.79 31.19
N THR A 57 -7.75 -7.83 30.45
CA THR A 57 -6.64 -6.99 30.91
C THR A 57 -7.09 -5.70 31.60
N LEU A 58 -8.29 -5.21 31.27
CA LEU A 58 -8.88 -4.01 31.85
C LEU A 58 -10.27 -4.34 32.42
N PRO A 59 -10.64 -3.78 33.58
CA PRO A 59 -11.94 -4.03 34.17
C PRO A 59 -13.08 -3.40 33.35
N LYS A 60 -14.25 -4.05 33.33
CA LYS A 60 -15.45 -3.51 32.71
C LYS A 60 -16.07 -2.42 33.57
N ASN A 61 -15.64 -1.18 33.35
CA ASN A 61 -16.12 0.01 34.04
C ASN A 61 -16.30 1.18 33.09
N ASN A 62 -16.83 2.31 33.59
CA ASN A 62 -17.10 3.49 32.77
C ASN A 62 -15.81 4.13 32.21
N ASN A 63 -14.70 4.07 32.93
CA ASN A 63 -13.42 4.63 32.47
C ASN A 63 -12.87 3.83 31.29
N THR A 64 -12.86 2.50 31.38
CA THR A 64 -12.48 1.60 30.27
C THR A 64 -13.40 1.79 29.06
N LYS A 65 -14.72 1.93 29.30
CA LYS A 65 -15.67 2.23 28.22
C LYS A 65 -15.35 3.53 27.52
N LEU A 66 -15.12 4.59 28.28
CA LEU A 66 -14.78 5.91 27.75
C LEU A 66 -13.50 5.84 26.92
N LEU A 67 -12.46 5.22 27.44
CA LEU A 67 -11.16 5.07 26.77
C LEU A 67 -11.30 4.36 25.42
N ILE A 68 -11.96 3.19 25.41
CA ILE A 68 -12.12 2.38 24.17
C ILE A 68 -13.01 3.10 23.16
N GLN A 69 -14.10 3.72 23.62
CA GLN A 69 -15.00 4.43 22.71
C GLN A 69 -14.36 5.69 22.14
N THR A 70 -13.56 6.42 22.90
CA THR A 70 -12.81 7.58 22.42
C THR A 70 -11.78 7.16 21.39
N ALA A 71 -10.94 6.17 21.70
CA ALA A 71 -9.96 5.65 20.73
C ALA A 71 -10.61 5.14 19.43
N ALA A 72 -11.77 4.47 19.52
CA ALA A 72 -12.51 4.02 18.35
C ALA A 72 -13.06 5.18 17.51
N LYS A 73 -13.53 6.27 18.15
CA LYS A 73 -13.98 7.49 17.45
C LYS A 73 -12.83 8.17 16.73
N GLU A 74 -11.68 8.33 17.39
CA GLU A 74 -10.50 8.94 16.79
C GLU A 74 -9.98 8.14 15.59
N LEU A 75 -9.91 6.81 15.69
CA LEU A 75 -9.56 5.95 14.56
C LEU A 75 -10.53 6.08 13.39
N THR A 76 -11.82 6.23 13.68
CA THR A 76 -12.84 6.44 12.64
C THR A 76 -12.61 7.78 11.93
N ALA A 77 -12.46 8.86 12.69
CA ALA A 77 -12.22 10.20 12.15
C ALA A 77 -10.91 10.25 11.31
N MET A 78 -9.84 9.60 11.80
CA MET A 78 -8.60 9.47 11.02
C MET A 78 -8.79 8.72 9.70
N ASN A 79 -9.55 7.62 9.69
CA ASN A 79 -9.81 6.87 8.46
C ASN A 79 -10.63 7.68 7.46
N GLU A 80 -11.61 8.45 7.93
CA GLU A 80 -12.39 9.36 7.09
C GLU A 80 -11.50 10.47 6.49
N LEU A 81 -10.66 11.10 7.31
CA LEU A 81 -9.69 12.10 6.84
C LEU A 81 -8.72 11.50 5.81
N LEU A 82 -8.19 10.31 6.07
CA LEU A 82 -7.32 9.61 5.11
C LEU A 82 -8.01 9.30 3.79
N ALA A 83 -9.32 8.99 3.82
CA ALA A 83 -10.08 8.77 2.59
C ALA A 83 -10.19 10.07 1.75
N VAL A 84 -10.46 11.20 2.42
CA VAL A 84 -10.51 12.52 1.76
C VAL A 84 -9.15 12.89 1.15
N VAL A 85 -8.07 12.77 1.92
CA VAL A 85 -6.71 13.09 1.43
C VAL A 85 -6.32 12.20 0.25
N LYS A 86 -6.61 10.88 0.31
CA LYS A 86 -6.32 9.97 -0.81
C LYS A 86 -7.13 10.33 -2.06
N ALA A 87 -8.40 10.69 -1.92
CA ALA A 87 -9.24 11.11 -3.05
C ALA A 87 -8.67 12.37 -3.71
N GLU A 88 -8.23 13.35 -2.91
CA GLU A 88 -7.63 14.58 -3.42
C GLU A 88 -6.27 14.34 -4.08
N MET A 89 -5.43 13.47 -3.52
CA MET A 89 -4.17 13.03 -4.18
C MET A 89 -4.44 12.44 -5.56
N ILE A 90 -5.44 11.57 -5.67
CA ILE A 90 -5.81 10.95 -6.96
C ILE A 90 -6.32 12.04 -7.93
N ARG A 91 -7.17 12.95 -7.44
CA ARG A 91 -7.70 14.05 -8.27
C ARG A 91 -6.58 14.90 -8.86
N LEU A 92 -5.64 15.33 -8.02
CA LEU A 92 -4.48 16.13 -8.45
C LEU A 92 -3.55 15.34 -9.39
N ALA A 93 -3.32 14.06 -9.12
CA ALA A 93 -2.49 13.24 -9.98
C ALA A 93 -3.08 13.11 -11.39
N LYS A 94 -4.42 13.02 -11.52
CA LYS A 94 -5.11 12.94 -12.82
C LYS A 94 -4.97 14.19 -13.68
N GLU A 95 -4.58 15.32 -13.09
CA GLU A 95 -4.30 16.57 -13.83
C GLU A 95 -2.89 16.58 -14.46
N LEU A 96 -2.02 15.66 -14.05
CA LEU A 96 -0.67 15.58 -14.56
C LEU A 96 -0.60 14.82 -15.89
N PRO A 97 0.15 15.30 -16.89
CA PRO A 97 0.13 14.74 -18.25
C PRO A 97 0.65 13.31 -18.34
N GLU A 98 1.52 12.88 -17.43
CA GLU A 98 2.04 11.51 -17.38
C GLU A 98 1.13 10.52 -16.63
N TYR A 99 0.03 10.97 -16.04
CA TYR A 99 -0.83 10.13 -15.21
C TYR A 99 -1.31 8.86 -15.94
N GLU A 100 -1.86 9.01 -17.13
CA GLU A 100 -2.37 7.87 -17.91
C GLU A 100 -1.27 6.87 -18.26
N THR A 101 -0.05 7.35 -18.53
CA THR A 101 1.11 6.50 -18.78
C THR A 101 1.49 5.68 -17.53
N VAL A 102 1.43 6.29 -16.35
CA VAL A 102 1.74 5.64 -15.09
C VAL A 102 0.62 4.67 -14.68
N HIS A 103 -0.62 5.11 -14.79
CA HIS A 103 -1.80 4.31 -14.42
C HIS A 103 -1.97 3.07 -15.33
N ALA A 104 -1.57 3.16 -16.60
CA ALA A 104 -1.59 2.03 -17.53
C ALA A 104 -0.53 0.95 -17.25
N MET A 105 0.39 1.18 -16.30
CA MET A 105 1.37 0.15 -15.92
C MET A 105 0.69 -0.93 -15.08
N PHE A 106 1.04 -2.19 -15.33
CA PHE A 106 0.44 -3.32 -14.63
C PHE A 106 0.55 -3.18 -13.10
N GLY A 107 -0.57 -3.44 -12.42
CA GLY A 107 -0.66 -3.40 -10.96
C GLY A 107 -0.72 -2.01 -10.35
N VAL A 108 -0.64 -0.96 -11.16
CA VAL A 108 -0.70 0.43 -10.73
C VAL A 108 -2.14 0.92 -10.77
N GLY A 109 -2.85 0.82 -9.63
CA GLY A 109 -4.18 1.44 -9.47
C GLY A 109 -4.06 2.94 -9.18
N GLU A 110 -5.18 3.67 -9.19
CA GLU A 110 -5.23 5.13 -9.04
C GLU A 110 -4.41 5.66 -7.85
N LEU A 111 -4.56 5.04 -6.67
CA LEU A 111 -3.81 5.46 -5.49
C LEU A 111 -2.30 5.20 -5.61
N LEU A 112 -1.90 4.06 -6.18
CA LEU A 112 -0.49 3.75 -6.39
C LEU A 112 0.13 4.68 -7.45
N ALA A 113 -0.62 5.03 -8.50
CA ALA A 113 -0.19 6.02 -9.48
C ALA A 113 0.09 7.37 -8.81
N ALA A 114 -0.89 7.88 -8.05
CA ALA A 114 -0.74 9.14 -7.32
C ALA A 114 0.45 9.11 -6.34
N GLN A 115 0.64 8.00 -5.60
CA GLN A 115 1.77 7.86 -4.68
C GLN A 115 3.12 7.81 -5.40
N LEU A 116 3.23 7.04 -6.49
CA LEU A 116 4.48 6.98 -7.28
C LEU A 116 4.85 8.34 -7.84
N MET A 117 3.88 9.05 -8.43
CA MET A 117 4.09 10.37 -9.00
C MET A 117 4.45 11.41 -7.94
N ALA A 118 3.77 11.41 -6.80
CA ALA A 118 4.07 12.31 -5.68
C ALA A 118 5.47 12.08 -5.08
N GLU A 119 5.90 10.83 -4.97
CA GLU A 119 7.21 10.48 -4.39
C GLU A 119 8.36 10.70 -5.36
N ILE A 120 8.15 10.46 -6.65
CA ILE A 120 9.18 10.60 -7.69
C ILE A 120 9.29 12.07 -8.11
N GLY A 121 8.15 12.77 -8.22
CA GLY A 121 8.09 14.12 -8.77
C GLY A 121 8.41 14.14 -10.26
N ASP A 122 8.96 15.26 -10.72
CA ASP A 122 9.30 15.45 -12.14
C ASP A 122 10.44 14.53 -12.59
N ILE A 123 10.16 13.68 -13.57
CA ILE A 123 11.11 12.72 -14.12
C ILE A 123 12.34 13.39 -14.74
N ARG A 124 12.25 14.66 -15.18
CA ARG A 124 13.33 15.45 -15.75
C ARG A 124 14.44 15.74 -14.75
N ASN A 125 14.14 15.71 -13.45
CA ASN A 125 15.12 15.84 -12.38
C ASN A 125 16.10 14.66 -12.29
N TYR A 126 15.81 13.55 -13.01
CA TYR A 126 16.65 12.38 -13.02
C TYR A 126 17.37 12.26 -14.38
N PRO A 127 18.67 12.60 -14.48
CA PRO A 127 19.39 12.55 -15.75
C PRO A 127 19.52 11.11 -16.29
N ARG A 128 19.47 10.11 -15.42
CA ARG A 128 19.59 8.69 -15.78
C ARG A 128 18.62 7.83 -14.98
N ARG A 129 18.21 6.70 -15.54
CA ARG A 129 17.42 5.68 -14.84
C ARG A 129 18.05 5.19 -13.52
N SER A 130 19.38 5.13 -13.46
CA SER A 130 20.12 4.80 -12.25
C SER A 130 19.96 5.84 -11.14
N SER A 131 19.80 7.11 -11.48
CA SER A 131 19.56 8.19 -10.51
C SER A 131 18.22 8.00 -9.80
N LEU A 132 17.16 7.61 -10.52
CA LEU A 132 15.86 7.27 -9.94
C LEU A 132 15.94 6.03 -9.05
N VAL A 133 16.67 5.00 -9.47
CA VAL A 133 16.87 3.76 -8.69
C VAL A 133 17.64 4.07 -7.39
N GLY A 134 18.67 4.92 -7.44
CA GLY A 134 19.40 5.41 -6.28
C GLY A 134 18.54 6.27 -5.36
N PHE A 135 17.68 7.12 -5.93
CA PHE A 135 16.72 7.92 -5.16
C PHE A 135 15.72 7.04 -4.39
N ALA A 136 15.31 5.90 -4.95
CA ALA A 136 14.50 4.92 -4.23
C ALA A 136 15.33 4.09 -3.22
N GLY A 137 16.65 4.08 -3.34
CA GLY A 137 17.56 3.28 -2.51
C GLY A 137 17.35 1.77 -2.68
N VAL A 138 16.98 1.33 -3.90
CA VAL A 138 16.82 -0.07 -4.30
C VAL A 138 17.97 -0.55 -5.20
N ASP A 139 19.02 0.23 -5.31
CA ASP A 139 20.30 -0.13 -5.91
C ASP A 139 21.13 -0.99 -4.95
N PRO A 140 21.93 -1.94 -5.46
CA PRO A 140 22.87 -2.69 -4.64
C PRO A 140 23.97 -1.77 -4.10
N GLU A 141 24.33 -1.92 -2.83
CA GLU A 141 25.47 -1.23 -2.25
C GLU A 141 26.76 -1.75 -2.89
N VAL A 142 27.63 -0.82 -3.30
CA VAL A 142 28.93 -1.17 -3.89
C VAL A 142 29.93 -1.30 -2.74
N ASN A 143 30.12 -2.51 -2.24
CA ASN A 143 31.19 -2.82 -1.30
C ASN A 143 32.44 -3.27 -2.09
N GLN A 144 33.20 -2.30 -2.60
CA GLN A 144 34.52 -2.52 -3.15
C GLN A 144 35.56 -2.06 -2.12
N SER A 145 36.07 -3.01 -1.34
CA SER A 145 37.24 -2.84 -0.49
C SER A 145 38.38 -3.67 -1.05
N GLY A 146 39.23 -3.08 -1.89
CA GLY A 146 40.39 -3.73 -2.44
C GLY A 146 40.07 -4.96 -3.34
N LYS A 147 40.65 -6.12 -3.05
CA LYS A 147 40.50 -7.35 -3.86
C LYS A 147 39.28 -8.22 -3.49
N MET A 148 38.46 -7.82 -2.51
CA MET A 148 37.27 -8.57 -2.09
C MET A 148 35.99 -8.03 -2.80
N ASN A 149 35.50 -8.82 -3.75
CA ASN A 149 34.15 -8.65 -4.27
C ASN A 149 33.18 -9.43 -3.38
N SER A 150 32.29 -8.76 -2.68
CA SER A 150 31.22 -9.43 -1.93
C SER A 150 30.20 -10.04 -2.90
N GLU A 151 29.93 -11.32 -2.79
CA GLU A 151 28.92 -12.03 -3.61
C GLU A 151 27.48 -11.59 -3.30
N SER A 152 27.24 -10.90 -2.19
CA SER A 152 25.92 -10.41 -1.77
C SER A 152 26.04 -8.99 -1.22
N ASN A 153 25.52 -8.03 -1.99
CA ASN A 153 25.48 -6.64 -1.55
C ASN A 153 24.04 -6.27 -1.12
N PRO A 154 23.84 -5.74 0.10
CA PRO A 154 22.56 -5.21 0.52
C PRO A 154 22.16 -4.00 -0.35
N SER A 155 20.88 -3.64 -0.36
CA SER A 155 20.44 -2.40 -0.99
C SER A 155 20.90 -1.20 -0.17
N THR A 156 21.24 -0.08 -0.82
CA THR A 156 21.81 1.11 -0.18
C THR A 156 20.88 1.73 0.86
N LYS A 157 19.55 1.64 0.66
CA LYS A 157 18.50 2.23 1.49
C LYS A 157 18.66 3.74 1.76
N ARG A 158 19.57 4.42 1.06
CA ARG A 158 19.90 5.84 1.26
C ARG A 158 18.85 6.80 0.71
N GLY A 159 17.93 6.29 -0.12
CA GLY A 159 16.88 7.09 -0.77
C GLY A 159 15.55 7.11 0.00
N SER A 160 14.46 7.54 -0.69
CA SER A 160 13.12 7.68 -0.11
C SER A 160 12.58 6.36 0.47
N PRO A 161 12.32 6.27 1.78
CA PRO A 161 11.68 5.11 2.38
C PRO A 161 10.20 4.97 1.95
N HIS A 162 9.55 6.09 1.63
CA HIS A 162 8.16 6.12 1.19
C HIS A 162 8.03 5.52 -0.21
N LEU A 163 8.90 5.93 -1.15
CA LEU A 163 8.94 5.34 -2.49
C LEU A 163 9.23 3.83 -2.42
N ARG A 164 10.20 3.40 -1.59
CA ARG A 164 10.46 1.96 -1.40
C ARG A 164 9.23 1.21 -0.89
N LYS A 165 8.51 1.77 0.09
CA LYS A 165 7.26 1.18 0.60
C LYS A 165 6.24 1.00 -0.52
N THR A 166 5.99 2.04 -1.32
CA THR A 166 5.06 2.01 -2.46
C THR A 166 5.48 0.96 -3.50
N LEU A 167 6.77 0.87 -3.81
CA LEU A 167 7.31 -0.14 -4.71
C LEU A 167 7.13 -1.57 -4.15
N PHE A 168 7.35 -1.78 -2.86
CA PHE A 168 7.13 -3.11 -2.24
C PHE A 168 5.64 -3.49 -2.22
N GLN A 169 4.74 -2.54 -2.01
CA GLN A 169 3.30 -2.76 -2.15
C GLN A 169 2.96 -3.21 -3.58
N LEU A 170 3.52 -2.54 -4.57
CA LEU A 170 3.34 -2.91 -5.98
C LEU A 170 3.91 -4.31 -6.28
N MET A 171 5.11 -4.64 -5.80
CA MET A 171 5.68 -5.98 -5.96
C MET A 171 4.81 -7.07 -5.31
N THR A 172 4.13 -6.76 -4.20
CA THR A 172 3.15 -7.68 -3.60
C THR A 172 1.94 -7.92 -4.53
N VAL A 173 1.51 -6.91 -5.29
CA VAL A 173 0.47 -7.07 -6.32
C VAL A 173 0.95 -8.01 -7.44
N TYR A 174 2.19 -7.82 -7.93
CA TYR A 174 2.78 -8.71 -8.93
C TYR A 174 2.84 -10.17 -8.45
N LEU A 175 3.27 -10.40 -7.21
CA LEU A 175 3.31 -11.76 -6.64
C LEU A 175 1.93 -12.39 -6.50
N ARG A 176 0.93 -11.60 -6.12
CA ARG A 176 -0.44 -12.10 -5.92
C ARG A 176 -1.14 -12.43 -7.24
N LEU A 177 -0.94 -11.61 -8.27
CA LEU A 177 -1.61 -11.75 -9.55
C LEU A 177 -0.84 -12.62 -10.55
N SER A 178 0.46 -12.78 -10.34
CA SER A 178 1.35 -13.62 -11.15
C SER A 178 1.20 -13.44 -12.67
N PRO A 179 1.30 -12.21 -13.22
CA PRO A 179 1.06 -11.94 -14.63
C PRO A 179 2.22 -12.47 -15.50
N ALA A 180 2.03 -13.62 -16.15
CA ALA A 180 3.07 -14.34 -16.88
C ALA A 180 3.74 -13.50 -18.00
N ASP A 181 2.99 -12.60 -18.62
CA ASP A 181 3.45 -11.78 -19.76
C ASP A 181 4.16 -10.48 -19.32
N GLU A 182 4.17 -10.17 -18.04
CA GLU A 182 4.75 -8.93 -17.52
C GLU A 182 6.24 -9.07 -17.20
N ALA A 183 7.06 -8.25 -17.84
CA ALA A 183 8.52 -8.29 -17.72
C ALA A 183 9.05 -8.10 -16.29
N VAL A 184 8.31 -7.35 -15.45
CA VAL A 184 8.66 -7.16 -14.03
C VAL A 184 8.43 -8.45 -13.26
N TYR A 185 7.27 -9.10 -13.48
CA TYR A 185 6.96 -10.37 -12.82
C TYR A 185 7.93 -11.47 -13.26
N GLN A 186 8.16 -11.61 -14.57
CA GLN A 186 9.12 -12.60 -15.09
C GLN A 186 10.49 -12.44 -14.44
N PHE A 187 10.98 -11.21 -14.28
CA PHE A 187 12.27 -10.97 -13.65
C PHE A 187 12.26 -11.28 -12.14
N LEU A 188 11.19 -10.91 -11.44
CA LEU A 188 10.96 -11.17 -10.02
C LEU A 188 10.89 -12.69 -9.76
N ASP A 189 10.07 -13.39 -10.56
CA ASP A 189 9.85 -14.84 -10.42
C ASP A 189 11.13 -15.64 -10.77
N LYS A 190 11.87 -15.21 -11.80
CA LYS A 190 13.20 -15.76 -12.08
C LYS A 190 14.11 -15.69 -10.85
N LYS A 191 14.18 -14.53 -10.16
CA LYS A 191 15.01 -14.38 -8.97
C LYS A 191 14.51 -15.21 -7.79
N ARG A 192 13.20 -15.37 -7.66
CA ARG A 192 12.58 -16.27 -6.69
C ARG A 192 12.91 -17.74 -6.98
N SER A 193 12.83 -18.16 -8.23
CA SER A 193 13.15 -19.52 -8.67
C SER A 193 14.65 -19.85 -8.54
N GLU A 194 15.54 -18.83 -8.59
CA GLU A 194 16.96 -18.96 -8.26
C GLU A 194 17.22 -19.17 -6.74
N GLY A 195 16.16 -19.28 -5.91
CA GLY A 195 16.27 -19.45 -4.45
C GLY A 195 16.70 -18.19 -3.70
N LYS A 196 16.60 -17.01 -4.30
CA LYS A 196 16.97 -15.76 -3.62
C LYS A 196 15.98 -15.43 -2.48
N PRO A 197 16.44 -14.86 -1.35
CA PRO A 197 15.59 -14.44 -0.25
C PRO A 197 14.52 -13.43 -0.67
N TYR A 198 13.40 -13.38 0.07
CA TYR A 198 12.25 -12.53 -0.20
C TYR A 198 12.62 -11.07 -0.54
N TYR A 199 13.38 -10.41 0.32
CA TYR A 199 13.76 -9.02 0.08
C TYR A 199 14.66 -8.81 -1.14
N VAL A 200 15.45 -9.81 -1.53
CA VAL A 200 16.33 -9.73 -2.69
C VAL A 200 15.53 -9.71 -3.98
N TYR A 201 14.60 -10.66 -4.16
CA TYR A 201 13.78 -10.67 -5.39
C TYR A 201 12.76 -9.52 -5.43
N MET A 202 12.23 -9.09 -4.28
CA MET A 202 11.36 -7.91 -4.22
C MET A 202 12.10 -6.62 -4.63
N THR A 203 13.31 -6.43 -4.12
CA THR A 203 14.17 -5.28 -4.49
C THR A 203 14.57 -5.33 -5.96
N ALA A 204 14.87 -6.51 -6.49
CA ALA A 204 15.20 -6.70 -7.91
C ALA A 204 13.99 -6.36 -8.81
N GLY A 205 12.80 -6.81 -8.44
CA GLY A 205 11.55 -6.45 -9.13
C GLY A 205 11.28 -4.94 -9.11
N ALA A 206 11.43 -4.32 -7.93
CA ALA A 206 11.27 -2.87 -7.76
C ALA A 206 12.25 -2.06 -8.64
N ASN A 207 13.52 -2.48 -8.68
CA ASN A 207 14.52 -1.88 -9.57
C ASN A 207 14.12 -2.02 -11.05
N LYS A 208 13.67 -3.21 -11.47
CA LYS A 208 13.20 -3.45 -12.84
C LYS A 208 12.01 -2.55 -13.18
N PHE A 209 11.03 -2.43 -12.27
CA PHE A 209 9.87 -1.56 -12.43
C PHE A 209 10.28 -0.09 -12.62
N LEU A 210 11.15 0.44 -11.75
CA LEU A 210 11.59 1.83 -11.86
C LEU A 210 12.30 2.15 -13.17
N ARG A 211 13.04 1.20 -13.74
CA ARG A 211 13.68 1.36 -15.05
C ARG A 211 12.65 1.46 -16.18
N ILE A 212 11.56 0.69 -16.09
CA ILE A 212 10.46 0.76 -17.06
C ILE A 212 9.67 2.04 -16.85
N TYR A 213 9.35 2.40 -15.61
CA TYR A 213 8.70 3.65 -15.25
C TYR A 213 9.45 4.85 -15.85
N TYR A 214 10.75 4.93 -15.57
CA TYR A 214 11.61 6.01 -16.10
C TYR A 214 11.52 6.13 -17.62
N ALA A 215 11.62 5.00 -18.35
CA ALA A 215 11.60 5.02 -19.81
C ALA A 215 10.23 5.49 -20.33
N ARG A 216 9.13 4.95 -19.80
CA ARG A 216 7.77 5.28 -20.25
C ARG A 216 7.40 6.74 -19.96
N VAL A 217 7.68 7.22 -18.74
CA VAL A 217 7.34 8.59 -18.35
C VAL A 217 8.21 9.61 -19.09
N LYS A 218 9.50 9.32 -19.25
CA LYS A 218 10.40 10.20 -20.03
C LYS A 218 9.98 10.29 -21.51
N GLU A 219 9.59 9.19 -22.12
CA GLU A 219 9.05 9.18 -23.49
C GLU A 219 7.72 9.96 -23.58
N CYS A 220 6.84 9.82 -22.59
CA CYS A 220 5.60 10.59 -22.51
C CYS A 220 5.89 12.09 -22.46
N MET A 221 6.79 12.54 -21.58
CA MET A 221 7.14 13.94 -21.44
C MET A 221 7.80 14.51 -22.72
N ALA A 222 8.69 13.75 -23.34
CA ALA A 222 9.32 14.16 -24.61
C ALA A 222 8.31 14.37 -25.76
N LYS A 223 7.26 13.51 -25.83
CA LYS A 223 6.19 13.68 -26.83
C LYS A 223 5.34 14.93 -26.61
N LEU A 224 5.26 15.43 -25.38
CA LEU A 224 4.52 16.65 -25.05
C LEU A 224 5.33 17.93 -25.36
N GLU A 225 6.65 17.85 -25.29
CA GLU A 225 7.55 18.96 -25.59
C GLU A 225 7.69 19.19 -27.10
N THR A 226 7.71 18.16 -27.92
CA THR A 226 7.86 18.22 -29.38
C THR A 226 6.75 19.01 -30.13
N PRO A 227 5.45 18.96 -29.75
CA PRO A 227 4.43 19.77 -30.43
C PRO A 227 4.50 21.28 -30.16
N ALA A 228 5.08 21.71 -29.03
CA ALA A 228 5.17 23.12 -28.67
C ALA A 228 6.24 23.85 -29.49
N GLU A 229 7.38 23.22 -29.75
CA GLU A 229 8.46 23.81 -30.55
C GLU A 229 8.08 23.99 -32.02
N ILE A 230 7.28 23.07 -32.60
CA ILE A 230 6.80 23.16 -33.98
C ILE A 230 5.77 24.30 -34.17
N ALA A 231 5.02 24.65 -33.13
CA ALA A 231 4.07 25.76 -33.16
C ALA A 231 4.73 27.14 -33.07
N GLU A 232 5.86 27.26 -32.41
CA GLU A 232 6.61 28.50 -32.31
C GLU A 232 7.48 28.80 -33.55
N GLU A 233 7.92 27.79 -34.32
CA GLU A 233 8.66 28.01 -35.58
C GLU A 233 7.76 28.39 -36.78
N ASN A 234 6.44 28.23 -36.69
CA ASN A 234 5.47 28.52 -37.75
C ASN A 234 4.55 29.74 -37.49
N GLY A 235 4.79 30.51 -36.45
CA GLY A 235 4.08 31.74 -36.10
C GLY A 235 4.95 32.98 -36.24
#